data_e861bc4b5af082e21cc36ccc70df561c
#
_entry.id   e861bc4b5af082e21cc36ccc70df561c
#
_cell.length_a   1.000
_cell.length_b   1.000
_cell.length_c   1.000
_cell.angle_alpha   90.00
_cell.angle_beta   90.00
_cell.angle_gamma   90.00
#
_symmetry.space_group_name_H-M   'P 1'
#
loop_
_entity.id
_entity.type
_entity.pdbx_description
1 polymer ?
#
loop_
_entity_poly.entity_id
_entity_poly.type
_entity_poly.pdbx_seq_one_letter_code
_entity_poly.pdbx_strand_id
1 'polypeptide(L)'
;DYSSLYPALIGIGSGLINGNLEDAMNGIFTSLGNIFPNATTADYCDLISWTMDHGLPADLDKLIQDGKLPSDLVPWLSNVINPSRINPKTQTDKNFDYYLDYQFNKKWNSGAQITTGVTFEHIRYDSAVMDEIYKSDNIAAFLQYDQRFWDRLSVSAGVRAEYYRVNNHHREAETKIFGTKVPFRPVFRAGLNYQLADYSFIRASFGQGYRNPSINEKYLRKDIGGVGVYPNLDIKPEKGFNAELGFKQGYKIGNFQGFVDVAGFYTQYKDMVEFQFGLFNNADYTMINSISDAIRMITGGQGFGIGAQFHNVSKAQIYGMEISTNGVYNFNKNTKLFYNLGYVYTEPRDADYKERNEAEDLYTDPLQMKEKSNTGKYLKYRPKHSFKATVDFQWKRINLGAN
;
A
#
# COMPACT_ATOMS: atom_id res chain seq x y z
N ASP A 1 4.66 -39.72 -12.04
CA ASP A 1 6.01 -39.19 -12.27
C ASP A 1 5.95 -37.66 -12.28
N TYR A 2 6.46 -37.05 -11.19
CA TYR A 2 6.37 -35.60 -10.96
C TYR A 2 7.43 -34.80 -11.74
N SER A 3 8.33 -35.48 -12.44
CA SER A 3 9.41 -34.82 -13.19
C SER A 3 8.91 -33.96 -14.35
N SER A 4 7.72 -34.26 -14.88
CA SER A 4 7.08 -33.49 -15.94
C SER A 4 6.42 -32.19 -15.51
N LEU A 5 6.06 -32.07 -14.22
CA LEU A 5 5.46 -30.85 -13.64
C LEU A 5 6.52 -29.79 -13.29
N TYR A 6 7.74 -30.23 -13.04
CA TYR A 6 8.83 -29.35 -12.59
C TYR A 6 9.18 -28.21 -13.57
N PRO A 7 9.38 -28.49 -14.88
CA PRO A 7 9.70 -27.44 -15.85
C PRO A 7 8.58 -26.40 -16.00
N ALA A 8 7.37 -26.82 -15.80
CA ALA A 8 6.21 -25.98 -15.98
C ALA A 8 5.97 -25.04 -14.79
N LEU A 9 6.11 -25.56 -13.60
CA LEU A 9 6.08 -24.72 -12.39
C LEU A 9 7.20 -23.68 -12.40
N ILE A 10 8.39 -24.05 -12.95
CA ILE A 10 9.48 -23.10 -13.17
C ILE A 10 9.10 -22.05 -14.22
N GLY A 11 8.51 -22.45 -15.36
CA GLY A 11 8.09 -21.54 -16.42
C GLY A 11 7.03 -20.54 -15.96
N ILE A 12 6.01 -21.02 -15.22
CA ILE A 12 4.98 -20.18 -14.61
C ILE A 12 5.62 -19.23 -13.59
N GLY A 13 6.47 -19.74 -12.71
CA GLY A 13 7.13 -18.94 -11.67
C GLY A 13 8.03 -17.86 -12.25
N SER A 14 8.87 -18.21 -13.23
CA SER A 14 9.78 -17.25 -13.88
C SER A 14 9.03 -16.20 -14.71
N GLY A 15 7.99 -16.59 -15.43
CA GLY A 15 7.16 -15.69 -16.21
C GLY A 15 6.43 -14.66 -15.33
N LEU A 16 5.88 -15.11 -14.19
CA LEU A 16 5.23 -14.22 -13.23
C LEU A 16 6.22 -13.28 -12.52
N ILE A 17 7.41 -13.78 -12.16
CA ILE A 17 8.46 -12.99 -11.51
C ILE A 17 9.00 -11.91 -12.45
N ASN A 18 9.20 -12.24 -13.72
CA ASN A 18 9.78 -11.34 -14.71
C ASN A 18 8.73 -10.46 -15.41
N GLY A 19 7.45 -10.63 -15.09
CA GLY A 19 6.35 -9.92 -15.75
C GLY A 19 6.16 -10.34 -17.21
N ASN A 20 6.72 -11.47 -17.60
CA ASN A 20 6.59 -12.03 -18.94
C ASN A 20 5.44 -13.05 -18.99
N LEU A 21 4.26 -12.56 -19.39
CA LEU A 21 3.06 -13.38 -19.50
C LEU A 21 3.22 -14.53 -20.50
N GLU A 22 4.01 -14.34 -21.54
CA GLU A 22 4.28 -15.35 -22.58
C GLU A 22 5.04 -16.55 -22.01
N ASP A 23 6.07 -16.34 -21.20
CA ASP A 23 6.81 -17.41 -20.53
C ASP A 23 5.96 -18.15 -19.50
N ALA A 24 5.11 -17.44 -18.75
CA ALA A 24 4.16 -18.04 -17.83
C ALA A 24 3.14 -18.91 -18.59
N MET A 25 2.61 -18.43 -19.70
CA MET A 25 1.67 -19.16 -20.56
C MET A 25 2.33 -20.40 -21.21
N ASN A 26 3.54 -20.26 -21.71
CA ASN A 26 4.29 -21.39 -22.28
C ASN A 26 4.57 -22.47 -21.22
N GLY A 27 4.85 -22.08 -19.98
CA GLY A 27 4.98 -23.01 -18.86
C GLY A 27 3.69 -23.77 -18.59
N ILE A 28 2.54 -23.08 -18.60
CA ILE A 28 1.21 -23.69 -18.46
C ILE A 28 0.93 -24.68 -19.61
N PHE A 29 1.15 -24.27 -20.86
CA PHE A 29 0.92 -25.12 -22.03
C PHE A 29 1.80 -26.37 -22.03
N THR A 30 3.08 -26.22 -21.67
CA THR A 30 4.01 -27.37 -21.59
C THR A 30 3.55 -28.37 -20.53
N SER A 31 3.02 -27.89 -19.40
CA SER A 31 2.50 -28.75 -18.33
C SER A 31 1.24 -29.49 -18.75
N LEU A 32 0.31 -28.74 -19.30
CA LEU A 32 -0.95 -29.31 -19.77
C LEU A 32 -0.69 -30.33 -20.87
N GLY A 33 0.26 -30.08 -21.81
CA GLY A 33 0.65 -31.03 -22.81
C GLY A 33 1.30 -32.32 -22.26
N ASN A 34 2.04 -32.22 -21.16
CA ASN A 34 2.61 -33.39 -20.48
C ASN A 34 1.57 -34.23 -19.73
N ILE A 35 0.54 -33.56 -19.18
CA ILE A 35 -0.54 -34.22 -18.44
C ILE A 35 -1.60 -34.80 -19.41
N PHE A 36 -1.83 -34.11 -20.53
CA PHE A 36 -2.83 -34.44 -21.54
C PHE A 36 -2.19 -34.53 -22.93
N PRO A 37 -1.45 -35.60 -23.22
CA PRO A 37 -0.68 -35.72 -24.46
C PRO A 37 -1.51 -35.70 -25.75
N ASN A 38 -2.83 -35.84 -25.64
CA ASN A 38 -3.75 -35.86 -26.78
C ASN A 38 -4.44 -34.50 -27.03
N ALA A 39 -4.27 -33.51 -26.16
CA ALA A 39 -4.82 -32.17 -26.36
C ALA A 39 -3.85 -31.33 -27.22
N THR A 40 -4.39 -30.59 -28.16
CA THR A 40 -3.61 -29.69 -29.01
C THR A 40 -3.45 -28.32 -28.40
N THR A 41 -2.43 -27.56 -28.83
CA THR A 41 -2.25 -26.16 -28.43
C THR A 41 -3.48 -25.30 -28.75
N ALA A 42 -4.20 -25.65 -29.84
CA ALA A 42 -5.44 -24.98 -30.22
C ALA A 42 -6.55 -25.21 -29.18
N ASP A 43 -6.68 -26.41 -28.62
CA ASP A 43 -7.67 -26.73 -27.59
C ASP A 43 -7.43 -25.92 -26.30
N TYR A 44 -6.15 -25.69 -25.95
CA TYR A 44 -5.80 -24.84 -24.80
C TYR A 44 -6.04 -23.36 -25.07
N CYS A 45 -5.72 -22.87 -26.28
CA CYS A 45 -6.00 -21.49 -26.66
C CYS A 45 -7.48 -21.19 -26.70
N ASP A 46 -8.30 -22.13 -27.20
CA ASP A 46 -9.75 -22.02 -27.22
C ASP A 46 -10.33 -21.99 -25.79
N LEU A 47 -9.80 -22.81 -24.89
CA LEU A 47 -10.20 -22.81 -23.48
C LEU A 47 -9.87 -21.48 -22.79
N ILE A 48 -8.67 -20.97 -23.01
CA ILE A 48 -8.23 -19.70 -22.42
C ILE A 48 -9.03 -18.54 -23.01
N SER A 49 -9.21 -18.49 -24.31
CA SER A 49 -10.00 -17.45 -24.97
C SER A 49 -11.44 -17.46 -24.46
N TRP A 50 -12.01 -18.64 -24.36
CA TRP A 50 -13.38 -18.80 -23.85
C TRP A 50 -13.50 -18.38 -22.38
N THR A 51 -12.52 -18.75 -21.52
CA THR A 51 -12.49 -18.33 -20.12
C THR A 51 -12.27 -16.83 -19.95
N MET A 52 -11.52 -16.20 -20.83
CA MET A 52 -11.34 -14.74 -20.83
C MET A 52 -12.63 -14.00 -21.21
N ASP A 53 -13.38 -14.54 -22.16
CA ASP A 53 -14.63 -13.91 -22.64
C ASP A 53 -15.85 -14.14 -21.72
N HIS A 54 -15.88 -15.28 -21.00
CA HIS A 54 -17.07 -15.70 -20.26
C HIS A 54 -16.87 -15.83 -18.75
N GLY A 55 -15.65 -15.57 -18.29
CA GLY A 55 -15.23 -15.89 -16.91
C GLY A 55 -14.95 -17.39 -16.75
N LEU A 56 -14.41 -17.79 -15.60
CA LEU A 56 -14.28 -19.22 -15.27
C LEU A 56 -15.65 -19.88 -15.30
N PRO A 57 -15.84 -20.93 -16.11
CA PRO A 57 -17.16 -21.38 -16.47
C PRO A 57 -17.96 -21.86 -15.28
N ALA A 58 -19.11 -21.22 -15.06
CA ALA A 58 -20.23 -21.87 -14.39
C ALA A 58 -20.67 -23.11 -15.17
N ASP A 59 -20.31 -23.27 -16.45
CA ASP A 59 -20.73 -24.30 -17.39
C ASP A 59 -19.54 -24.99 -18.07
N LEU A 60 -18.58 -25.52 -17.30
CA LEU A 60 -17.61 -26.51 -17.78
C LEU A 60 -18.33 -27.68 -18.48
N ASP A 61 -19.51 -28.08 -17.96
CA ASP A 61 -20.36 -29.08 -18.55
C ASP A 61 -20.80 -28.74 -19.99
N LYS A 62 -20.99 -27.46 -20.28
CA LYS A 62 -21.35 -27.02 -21.63
C LYS A 62 -20.21 -27.11 -22.62
N LEU A 63 -18.96 -26.80 -22.17
CA LEU A 63 -17.75 -26.97 -23.00
C LEU A 63 -17.49 -28.44 -23.34
N ILE A 64 -17.83 -29.36 -22.42
CA ILE A 64 -17.75 -30.81 -22.66
C ILE A 64 -18.82 -31.23 -23.64
N GLN A 65 -20.06 -30.79 -23.43
CA GLN A 65 -21.20 -31.12 -24.32
C GLN A 65 -20.98 -30.57 -25.73
N ASP A 66 -20.32 -29.40 -25.86
CA ASP A 66 -19.96 -28.81 -27.15
C ASP A 66 -18.71 -29.46 -27.78
N GLY A 67 -18.11 -30.48 -27.13
CA GLY A 67 -16.93 -31.20 -27.63
C GLY A 67 -15.66 -30.38 -27.65
N LYS A 68 -15.64 -29.27 -26.91
CA LYS A 68 -14.48 -28.34 -26.85
C LYS A 68 -13.48 -28.68 -25.76
N LEU A 69 -13.84 -29.55 -24.85
CA LEU A 69 -12.99 -30.03 -23.75
C LEU A 69 -13.08 -31.56 -23.63
N PRO A 70 -11.95 -32.27 -23.55
CA PRO A 70 -11.94 -33.68 -23.21
C PRO A 70 -12.56 -33.91 -21.81
N SER A 71 -13.42 -34.93 -21.68
CA SER A 71 -14.18 -35.24 -20.47
C SER A 71 -13.31 -35.60 -19.25
N ASP A 72 -12.07 -36.03 -19.46
CA ASP A 72 -11.06 -36.39 -18.46
C ASP A 72 -10.36 -35.17 -17.88
N LEU A 73 -10.37 -34.02 -18.60
CA LEU A 73 -9.83 -32.75 -18.15
C LEU A 73 -10.68 -32.07 -17.06
N VAL A 74 -11.97 -32.34 -17.02
CA VAL A 74 -12.95 -31.67 -16.16
C VAL A 74 -12.74 -31.90 -14.68
N PRO A 75 -12.54 -33.13 -14.19
CA PRO A 75 -12.33 -33.35 -12.76
C PRO A 75 -11.03 -32.67 -12.28
N TRP A 76 -10.02 -32.62 -13.12
CA TRP A 76 -8.75 -31.98 -12.79
C TRP A 76 -8.88 -30.46 -12.80
N LEU A 77 -9.47 -29.86 -13.82
CA LEU A 77 -9.73 -28.43 -13.89
C LEU A 77 -10.64 -27.95 -12.76
N SER A 78 -11.68 -28.70 -12.42
CA SER A 78 -12.57 -28.34 -11.31
C SER A 78 -11.86 -28.40 -9.95
N ASN A 79 -10.85 -29.24 -9.78
CA ASN A 79 -10.07 -29.33 -8.54
C ASN A 79 -8.93 -28.34 -8.49
N VAL A 80 -8.30 -28.01 -9.63
CA VAL A 80 -7.11 -27.14 -9.70
C VAL A 80 -7.50 -25.67 -9.91
N ILE A 81 -8.53 -25.40 -10.72
CA ILE A 81 -8.96 -24.07 -11.11
C ILE A 81 -10.25 -23.66 -10.37
N ASN A 82 -10.75 -24.47 -9.46
CA ASN A 82 -11.92 -24.08 -8.68
C ASN A 82 -11.54 -23.04 -7.63
N PRO A 83 -11.54 -21.74 -7.97
CA PRO A 83 -11.68 -20.74 -6.94
C PRO A 83 -13.03 -21.09 -6.30
N SER A 84 -13.03 -21.39 -5.01
CA SER A 84 -14.27 -21.58 -4.27
C SER A 84 -15.20 -20.45 -4.72
N ARG A 85 -16.28 -20.83 -5.39
CA ARG A 85 -17.18 -19.89 -6.07
C ARG A 85 -17.55 -18.81 -5.07
N ILE A 86 -16.99 -17.63 -5.27
CA ILE A 86 -17.53 -16.44 -4.62
C ILE A 86 -18.88 -16.30 -5.32
N ASN A 87 -19.92 -16.81 -4.69
CA ASN A 87 -21.28 -16.48 -5.13
C ASN A 87 -21.35 -14.95 -5.04
N PRO A 88 -21.38 -14.22 -6.16
CA PRO A 88 -21.56 -12.79 -6.07
C PRO A 88 -22.89 -12.61 -5.37
N LYS A 89 -22.85 -12.14 -4.14
CA LYS A 89 -24.08 -11.70 -3.48
C LYS A 89 -24.65 -10.65 -4.42
N THR A 90 -25.84 -10.88 -4.93
CA THR A 90 -26.58 -9.92 -5.76
C THR A 90 -27.00 -8.68 -4.94
N GLN A 91 -26.35 -8.44 -3.82
CA GLN A 91 -26.64 -7.37 -2.89
C GLN A 91 -25.91 -6.09 -3.27
N THR A 92 -26.66 -5.02 -3.25
CA THR A 92 -26.13 -3.65 -3.29
C THR A 92 -25.21 -3.43 -2.11
N ASP A 93 -24.02 -2.88 -2.35
CA ASP A 93 -23.10 -2.47 -1.28
C ASP A 93 -23.77 -1.48 -0.34
N LYS A 94 -23.69 -1.74 0.97
CA LYS A 94 -24.24 -0.88 2.02
C LYS A 94 -23.16 -0.57 3.05
N ASN A 95 -22.48 0.55 2.85
CA ASN A 95 -21.42 0.98 3.76
C ASN A 95 -21.92 2.14 4.60
N PHE A 96 -21.70 2.04 5.90
CA PHE A 96 -22.01 3.12 6.85
C PHE A 96 -20.75 3.47 7.62
N ASP A 97 -20.49 4.76 7.72
CA ASP A 97 -19.42 5.33 8.53
C ASP A 97 -20.03 6.36 9.47
N TYR A 98 -19.81 6.14 10.77
CA TYR A 98 -20.20 7.05 11.82
C TYR A 98 -18.95 7.62 12.46
N TYR A 99 -18.76 8.92 12.30
CA TYR A 99 -17.61 9.63 12.84
C TYR A 99 -18.05 10.68 13.85
N LEU A 100 -17.43 10.66 15.03
CA LEU A 100 -17.59 11.67 16.07
C LEU A 100 -16.22 12.20 16.44
N ASP A 101 -16.06 13.51 16.42
CA ASP A 101 -14.88 14.22 16.90
C ASP A 101 -15.30 15.26 17.92
N TYR A 102 -14.66 15.24 19.08
CA TYR A 102 -14.80 16.27 20.09
C TYR A 102 -13.42 16.83 20.43
N GLN A 103 -13.27 18.13 20.31
CA GLN A 103 -12.03 18.82 20.60
C GLN A 103 -12.27 19.99 21.58
N PHE A 104 -11.42 20.05 22.60
CA PHE A 104 -11.33 21.16 23.52
C PHE A 104 -10.01 21.89 23.35
N ASN A 105 -10.07 23.21 23.29
CA ASN A 105 -8.90 24.08 23.17
C ASN A 105 -8.92 25.13 24.26
N LYS A 106 -7.79 25.29 24.95
CA LYS A 106 -7.59 26.33 25.95
C LYS A 106 -6.28 27.07 25.70
N LYS A 107 -6.38 28.37 25.56
CA LYS A 107 -5.22 29.27 25.41
C LYS A 107 -5.11 30.18 26.62
N TRP A 108 -3.88 30.38 27.08
CA TRP A 108 -3.55 31.26 28.20
C TRP A 108 -2.78 32.49 27.67
N ASN A 109 -2.83 33.56 28.49
CA ASN A 109 -2.10 34.80 28.18
C ASN A 109 -0.56 34.63 28.18
N SER A 110 -0.05 33.57 28.80
CA SER A 110 1.36 33.20 28.80
C SER A 110 1.85 32.68 27.44
N GLY A 111 0.97 32.57 26.44
CA GLY A 111 1.27 31.94 25.15
C GLY A 111 1.18 30.42 25.16
N ALA A 112 0.83 29.82 26.32
CA ALA A 112 0.56 28.39 26.41
C ALA A 112 -0.81 28.07 25.81
N GLN A 113 -0.91 26.90 25.16
CA GLN A 113 -2.16 26.36 24.63
C GLN A 113 -2.20 24.85 24.83
N ILE A 114 -3.34 24.36 25.27
CA ILE A 114 -3.63 22.92 25.30
C ILE A 114 -4.77 22.64 24.32
N THR A 115 -4.57 21.62 23.50
CA THR A 115 -5.61 21.05 22.65
C THR A 115 -5.74 19.58 23.03
N THR A 116 -6.94 19.14 23.39
CA THR A 116 -7.22 17.75 23.74
C THR A 116 -8.55 17.33 23.13
N GLY A 117 -8.71 16.04 22.88
CA GLY A 117 -9.96 15.56 22.31
C GLY A 117 -10.04 14.05 22.24
N VAL A 118 -11.20 13.61 21.80
CA VAL A 118 -11.52 12.19 21.56
C VAL A 118 -12.15 12.06 20.19
N THR A 119 -11.79 10.99 19.49
CA THR A 119 -12.41 10.63 18.22
C THR A 119 -12.99 9.23 18.32
N PHE A 120 -14.14 9.02 17.72
CA PHE A 120 -14.77 7.73 17.58
C PHE A 120 -15.20 7.54 16.13
N GLU A 121 -14.86 6.39 15.56
CA GLU A 121 -15.27 5.98 14.21
C GLU A 121 -15.81 4.56 14.27
N HIS A 122 -16.98 4.34 13.70
CA HIS A 122 -17.58 3.04 13.52
C HIS A 122 -17.90 2.84 12.05
N ILE A 123 -17.28 1.85 11.44
CA ILE A 123 -17.52 1.48 10.04
C ILE A 123 -18.26 0.14 10.01
N ARG A 124 -19.37 0.10 9.27
CA ARG A 124 -20.01 -1.13 8.85
C ARG A 124 -19.86 -1.29 7.36
N TYR A 125 -19.20 -2.35 6.96
CA TYR A 125 -18.91 -2.69 5.58
C TYR A 125 -19.68 -3.94 5.16
N ASP A 126 -20.68 -3.77 4.27
CA ASP A 126 -21.53 -4.81 3.73
C ASP A 126 -21.40 -4.75 2.20
N SER A 127 -20.54 -5.57 1.64
CA SER A 127 -20.19 -5.53 0.23
C SER A 127 -20.30 -6.91 -0.41
N ALA A 128 -20.69 -6.94 -1.69
CA ALA A 128 -20.77 -8.14 -2.50
C ALA A 128 -19.41 -8.87 -2.68
N VAL A 129 -18.30 -8.16 -2.44
CA VAL A 129 -16.94 -8.72 -2.54
C VAL A 129 -16.40 -9.25 -1.22
N MET A 130 -17.24 -9.29 -0.17
CA MET A 130 -16.89 -9.78 1.16
C MET A 130 -17.71 -11.02 1.51
N ASP A 131 -17.11 -11.96 2.22
CA ASP A 131 -17.78 -13.18 2.65
C ASP A 131 -18.85 -12.90 3.72
N GLU A 132 -18.64 -11.87 4.54
CA GLU A 132 -19.54 -11.47 5.63
C GLU A 132 -19.58 -9.93 5.81
N ILE A 133 -20.42 -9.47 6.73
CA ILE A 133 -20.50 -8.06 7.10
C ILE A 133 -19.39 -7.76 8.11
N TYR A 134 -18.46 -6.87 7.74
CA TYR A 134 -17.39 -6.43 8.62
C TYR A 134 -17.75 -5.14 9.35
N LYS A 135 -17.33 -5.07 10.61
CA LYS A 135 -17.48 -3.87 11.43
C LYS A 135 -16.14 -3.53 12.05
N SER A 136 -15.78 -2.25 12.05
CA SER A 136 -14.61 -1.77 12.77
C SER A 136 -14.96 -0.63 13.68
N ASP A 137 -14.32 -0.58 14.84
CA ASP A 137 -14.38 0.53 15.78
C ASP A 137 -12.98 1.08 15.98
N ASN A 138 -12.87 2.40 15.91
CA ASN A 138 -11.65 3.14 16.20
C ASN A 138 -11.94 4.22 17.23
N ILE A 139 -11.30 4.15 18.40
CA ILE A 139 -11.44 5.13 19.46
C ILE A 139 -10.07 5.71 19.75
N ALA A 140 -9.94 7.03 19.74
CA ALA A 140 -8.69 7.66 20.09
C ALA A 140 -8.87 8.85 21.00
N ALA A 141 -7.89 9.06 21.88
CA ALA A 141 -7.74 10.27 22.67
C ALA A 141 -6.41 10.92 22.40
N PHE A 142 -6.36 12.24 22.40
CA PHE A 142 -5.13 12.98 22.15
C PHE A 142 -5.01 14.21 23.06
N LEU A 143 -3.75 14.57 23.31
CA LEU A 143 -3.36 15.77 24.02
C LEU A 143 -2.19 16.42 23.27
N GLN A 144 -2.29 17.71 23.02
CA GLN A 144 -1.22 18.54 22.48
C GLN A 144 -1.01 19.76 23.35
N TYR A 145 0.24 20.08 23.61
CA TYR A 145 0.66 21.29 24.29
C TYR A 145 1.52 22.13 23.36
N ASP A 146 1.18 23.40 23.23
CA ASP A 146 1.90 24.38 22.42
C ASP A 146 2.33 25.53 23.35
N GLN A 147 3.57 25.99 23.22
CA GLN A 147 4.11 27.10 23.96
C GLN A 147 4.96 27.99 23.07
N ARG A 148 4.77 29.30 23.22
CA ARG A 148 5.64 30.30 22.62
C ARG A 148 6.51 30.92 23.69
N PHE A 149 7.82 30.94 23.45
CA PHE A 149 8.82 31.51 24.33
C PHE A 149 9.49 32.70 23.63
N TRP A 150 9.70 33.77 24.38
CA TRP A 150 10.43 34.98 23.95
C TRP A 150 9.97 35.54 22.60
N ASP A 151 8.73 35.32 22.23
CA ASP A 151 8.15 35.69 20.92
C ASP A 151 8.87 35.14 19.68
N ARG A 152 9.89 34.31 19.87
CA ARG A 152 10.72 33.77 18.79
C ARG A 152 10.72 32.24 18.70
N LEU A 153 10.54 31.55 19.80
CA LEU A 153 10.54 30.07 19.82
C LEU A 153 9.14 29.55 20.06
N SER A 154 8.60 28.80 19.13
CA SER A 154 7.37 28.02 19.30
C SER A 154 7.71 26.53 19.41
N VAL A 155 7.22 25.88 20.43
CA VAL A 155 7.38 24.45 20.70
C VAL A 155 6.01 23.80 20.78
N SER A 156 5.88 22.66 20.16
CA SER A 156 4.66 21.82 20.20
C SER A 156 5.05 20.41 20.58
N ALA A 157 4.29 19.77 21.46
CA ALA A 157 4.41 18.37 21.81
C ALA A 157 3.05 17.74 21.95
N GLY A 158 2.86 16.54 21.43
CA GLY A 158 1.58 15.86 21.48
C GLY A 158 1.70 14.35 21.59
N VAL A 159 0.68 13.76 22.17
CA VAL A 159 0.49 12.31 22.26
C VAL A 159 -0.94 11.96 21.83
N ARG A 160 -1.07 10.87 21.08
CA ARG A 160 -2.37 10.26 20.74
C ARG A 160 -2.30 8.79 21.09
N ALA A 161 -3.32 8.31 21.79
CA ALA A 161 -3.50 6.88 22.06
C ALA A 161 -4.76 6.41 21.34
N GLU A 162 -4.67 5.26 20.68
CA GLU A 162 -5.73 4.76 19.82
C GLU A 162 -5.98 3.28 20.08
N TYR A 163 -7.26 2.92 20.13
CA TYR A 163 -7.77 1.56 20.20
C TYR A 163 -8.52 1.24 18.93
N TYR A 164 -8.20 0.10 18.30
CA TYR A 164 -8.81 -0.35 17.06
C TYR A 164 -9.21 -1.83 17.15
N ARG A 165 -10.39 -2.17 16.65
CA ARG A 165 -10.85 -3.55 16.52
C ARG A 165 -11.61 -3.74 15.21
N VAL A 166 -11.62 -4.97 14.70
CA VAL A 166 -12.46 -5.41 13.57
C VAL A 166 -13.16 -6.71 13.96
N ASN A 167 -14.49 -6.81 13.76
CA ASN A 167 -15.33 -7.99 14.00
C ASN A 167 -15.05 -8.70 15.33
N ASN A 168 -14.98 -7.96 16.44
CA ASN A 168 -14.64 -8.48 17.76
C ASN A 168 -13.22 -9.08 17.92
N HIS A 169 -12.42 -9.10 16.88
CA HIS A 169 -11.01 -9.42 16.99
C HIS A 169 -10.29 -8.16 17.48
N HIS A 170 -9.90 -8.20 18.74
CA HIS A 170 -9.04 -7.17 19.29
C HIS A 170 -7.71 -7.21 18.58
N ARG A 171 -7.19 -6.05 18.27
CA ARG A 171 -5.79 -5.94 17.91
C ARG A 171 -4.95 -6.59 19.00
N GLU A 172 -4.05 -7.47 18.64
CA GLU A 172 -3.07 -7.97 19.60
C GLU A 172 -2.32 -6.79 20.21
N ALA A 173 -2.26 -6.77 21.54
CA ALA A 173 -1.62 -5.70 22.28
C ALA A 173 -0.12 -5.73 22.00
N GLU A 174 0.33 -4.93 21.05
CA GLU A 174 1.76 -4.82 20.71
C GLU A 174 2.51 -3.86 21.64
N THR A 175 1.79 -3.01 22.35
CA THR A 175 2.37 -2.02 23.25
C THR A 175 2.48 -2.59 24.65
N LYS A 176 3.67 -2.50 25.23
CA LYS A 176 3.91 -2.83 26.66
C LYS A 176 4.16 -1.54 27.40
N ILE A 177 3.38 -1.29 28.45
CA ILE A 177 3.59 -0.19 29.39
C ILE A 177 3.90 -0.82 30.74
N PHE A 178 5.09 -0.53 31.30
CA PHE A 178 5.57 -1.15 32.55
C PHE A 178 5.48 -2.69 32.55
N GLY A 179 5.79 -3.33 31.40
CA GLY A 179 5.72 -4.78 31.25
C GLY A 179 4.34 -5.36 30.94
N THR A 180 3.27 -4.59 31.08
CA THR A 180 1.89 -5.01 30.81
C THR A 180 1.51 -4.70 29.35
N LYS A 181 0.95 -5.68 28.65
CA LYS A 181 0.39 -5.49 27.31
C LYS A 181 -0.89 -4.64 27.40
N VAL A 182 -0.96 -3.57 26.63
CA VAL A 182 -2.13 -2.69 26.57
C VAL A 182 -2.76 -2.69 25.19
N PRO A 183 -4.10 -2.60 25.09
CA PRO A 183 -4.81 -2.71 23.81
C PRO A 183 -4.81 -1.42 23.00
N PHE A 184 -4.04 -0.42 23.40
CA PHE A 184 -3.93 0.86 22.70
C PHE A 184 -2.48 1.16 22.32
N ARG A 185 -2.31 1.99 21.30
CA ARG A 185 -1.00 2.39 20.81
C ARG A 185 -0.81 3.89 20.97
N PRO A 186 0.14 4.32 21.80
CA PRO A 186 0.54 5.70 21.83
C PRO A 186 1.46 6.05 20.65
N VAL A 187 1.27 7.24 20.09
CA VAL A 187 2.17 7.88 19.14
C VAL A 187 2.47 9.29 19.62
N PHE A 188 3.70 9.71 19.40
CA PHE A 188 4.21 11.00 19.84
C PHE A 188 4.55 11.86 18.64
N ARG A 189 4.38 13.17 18.82
CA ARG A 189 4.86 14.18 17.89
C ARG A 189 5.44 15.35 18.64
N ALA A 190 6.45 15.97 18.07
CA ALA A 190 7.07 17.18 18.57
C ALA A 190 7.47 18.07 17.42
N GLY A 191 7.44 19.36 17.64
CA GLY A 191 7.86 20.35 16.66
C GLY A 191 8.40 21.57 17.33
N LEU A 192 9.32 22.23 16.67
CA LEU A 192 9.83 23.53 17.05
C LEU A 192 9.94 24.44 15.84
N ASN A 193 9.73 25.73 16.05
CA ASN A 193 9.99 26.77 15.07
C ASN A 193 10.66 27.93 15.79
N TYR A 194 11.87 28.25 15.35
CA TYR A 194 12.67 29.33 15.94
C TYR A 194 12.92 30.42 14.91
N GLN A 195 12.53 31.65 15.26
CA GLN A 195 12.82 32.84 14.47
C GLN A 195 14.22 33.33 14.78
N LEU A 196 15.20 33.05 13.92
CA LEU A 196 16.59 33.47 14.05
C LEU A 196 16.74 34.98 13.92
N ALA A 197 16.08 35.54 12.89
CA ALA A 197 16.08 36.94 12.55
C ALA A 197 14.75 37.32 11.90
N ASP A 198 14.56 38.59 11.55
CA ASP A 198 13.40 38.98 10.78
C ASP A 198 13.37 38.23 9.47
N TYR A 199 12.22 37.51 9.24
CA TYR A 199 12.00 36.67 8.06
C TYR A 199 12.90 35.45 7.92
N SER A 200 13.65 35.05 8.99
CA SER A 200 14.51 33.87 9.01
C SER A 200 14.04 32.88 10.08
N PHE A 201 13.75 31.66 9.68
CA PHE A 201 13.18 30.64 10.56
C PHE A 201 13.89 29.31 10.39
N ILE A 202 14.18 28.63 11.50
CA ILE A 202 14.53 27.21 11.54
C ILE A 202 13.34 26.47 12.13
N ARG A 203 12.98 25.35 11.49
CA ARG A 203 11.98 24.43 12.01
C ARG A 203 12.55 23.02 12.09
N ALA A 204 12.11 22.30 13.12
CA ALA A 204 12.35 20.87 13.21
C ALA A 204 11.06 20.19 13.66
N SER A 205 10.81 19.01 13.14
CA SER A 205 9.66 18.21 13.54
C SER A 205 10.03 16.74 13.63
N PHE A 206 9.33 16.04 14.51
CA PHE A 206 9.36 14.60 14.67
C PHE A 206 7.95 14.10 14.92
N GLY A 207 7.56 13.05 14.22
CA GLY A 207 6.25 12.42 14.42
C GLY A 207 6.30 10.93 14.20
N GLN A 208 5.70 10.20 15.13
CA GLN A 208 5.40 8.78 14.96
C GLN A 208 4.02 8.61 14.35
N GLY A 209 3.84 7.55 13.59
CA GLY A 209 2.57 7.18 13.02
C GLY A 209 2.42 5.68 12.87
N TYR A 210 1.19 5.24 12.77
CA TYR A 210 0.86 3.90 12.34
C TYR A 210 -0.45 3.93 11.57
N ARG A 211 -0.68 2.89 10.78
CA ARG A 211 -1.92 2.67 10.04
C ARG A 211 -2.37 1.22 10.26
N ASN A 212 -3.57 1.05 10.75
CA ASN A 212 -4.19 -0.26 10.78
C ASN A 212 -4.57 -0.68 9.35
N PRO A 213 -4.47 -1.97 9.00
CA PRO A 213 -5.00 -2.47 7.74
C PRO A 213 -6.50 -2.16 7.64
N SER A 214 -6.93 -1.70 6.48
CA SER A 214 -8.34 -1.53 6.19
C SER A 214 -9.06 -2.88 6.13
N ILE A 215 -10.38 -2.85 6.22
CA ILE A 215 -11.22 -4.06 6.03
C ILE A 215 -10.89 -4.70 4.67
N ASN A 216 -10.75 -3.90 3.60
CA ASN A 216 -10.41 -4.40 2.28
C ASN A 216 -9.03 -5.07 2.22
N GLU A 217 -8.00 -4.48 2.82
CA GLU A 217 -6.66 -5.07 2.83
C GLU A 217 -6.62 -6.41 3.55
N LYS A 218 -7.47 -6.60 4.54
CA LYS A 218 -7.48 -7.80 5.37
C LYS A 218 -8.42 -8.88 4.89
N TYR A 219 -9.60 -8.52 4.37
CA TYR A 219 -10.70 -9.45 4.14
C TYR A 219 -11.19 -9.48 2.68
N LEU A 220 -10.66 -8.62 1.79
CA LEU A 220 -11.11 -8.59 0.40
C LEU A 220 -10.88 -9.95 -0.27
N ARG A 221 -11.96 -10.50 -0.79
CA ARG A 221 -11.93 -11.67 -1.64
C ARG A 221 -12.68 -11.38 -2.93
N LYS A 222 -12.00 -11.43 -4.04
CA LYS A 222 -12.60 -11.17 -5.35
C LYS A 222 -11.89 -11.97 -6.42
N ASP A 223 -12.63 -12.51 -7.36
CA ASP A 223 -12.11 -13.03 -8.60
C ASP A 223 -12.33 -11.99 -9.71
N ILE A 224 -11.31 -11.76 -10.51
CA ILE A 224 -11.33 -10.84 -11.64
C ILE A 224 -10.79 -11.60 -12.85
N GLY A 225 -11.67 -12.31 -13.56
CA GLY A 225 -11.31 -13.03 -14.79
C GLY A 225 -10.27 -14.14 -14.58
N GLY A 226 -10.38 -14.90 -13.49
CA GLY A 226 -9.47 -16.00 -13.16
C GLY A 226 -8.23 -15.59 -12.35
N VAL A 227 -8.05 -14.31 -12.07
CA VAL A 227 -7.04 -13.80 -11.14
C VAL A 227 -7.71 -13.39 -9.84
N GLY A 228 -7.38 -14.09 -8.75
CA GLY A 228 -7.97 -13.86 -7.43
C GLY A 228 -7.35 -12.68 -6.69
N VAL A 229 -8.15 -11.99 -5.87
CA VAL A 229 -7.64 -11.19 -4.74
C VAL A 229 -7.98 -11.96 -3.48
N TYR A 230 -6.97 -12.28 -2.69
CA TYR A 230 -7.09 -13.15 -1.53
C TYR A 230 -6.98 -12.38 -0.21
N PRO A 231 -7.78 -12.71 0.81
CA PRO A 231 -7.67 -12.10 2.13
C PRO A 231 -6.38 -12.51 2.85
N ASN A 232 -5.83 -11.60 3.67
CA ASN A 232 -4.72 -11.89 4.56
C ASN A 232 -5.08 -11.50 5.99
N LEU A 233 -5.44 -12.49 6.79
CA LEU A 233 -5.85 -12.27 8.18
C LEU A 233 -4.69 -11.90 9.09
N ASP A 234 -3.45 -12.24 8.72
CA ASP A 234 -2.24 -12.02 9.51
C ASP A 234 -1.56 -10.68 9.24
N ILE A 235 -2.16 -9.86 8.35
CA ILE A 235 -1.60 -8.55 8.01
C ILE A 235 -1.50 -7.65 9.25
N LYS A 236 -0.31 -7.11 9.48
CA LYS A 236 0.04 -6.27 10.64
C LYS A 236 -0.12 -4.79 10.32
N PRO A 237 -0.36 -3.95 11.32
CA PRO A 237 -0.34 -2.50 11.13
C PRO A 237 1.04 -1.99 10.70
N GLU A 238 1.05 -1.09 9.74
CA GLU A 238 2.24 -0.31 9.39
C GLU A 238 2.63 0.62 10.53
N LYS A 239 3.93 0.82 10.72
CA LYS A 239 4.49 1.68 11.76
C LYS A 239 5.59 2.54 11.15
N GLY A 240 5.69 3.76 11.61
CA GLY A 240 6.76 4.61 11.12
C GLY A 240 6.98 5.84 11.95
N PHE A 241 8.01 6.56 11.57
CA PHE A 241 8.26 7.91 12.04
C PHE A 241 8.78 8.77 10.90
N ASN A 242 8.57 10.07 11.05
CA ASN A 242 9.11 11.10 10.18
C ASN A 242 9.90 12.09 11.04
N ALA A 243 11.04 12.53 10.53
CA ALA A 243 11.82 13.63 11.08
C ALA A 243 12.15 14.61 9.96
N GLU A 244 12.04 15.89 10.25
CA GLU A 244 12.30 16.98 9.30
C GLU A 244 13.09 18.09 9.98
N LEU A 245 14.03 18.68 9.23
CA LEU A 245 14.72 19.91 9.58
C LEU A 245 14.65 20.87 8.40
N GLY A 246 14.15 22.07 8.63
CA GLY A 246 13.95 23.07 7.58
C GLY A 246 14.43 24.44 7.96
N PHE A 247 14.80 25.20 6.93
CA PHE A 247 15.16 26.61 7.02
C PHE A 247 14.36 27.41 6.02
N LYS A 248 13.74 28.49 6.48
CA LYS A 248 12.94 29.40 5.67
C LYS A 248 13.49 30.82 5.79
N GLN A 249 13.77 31.43 4.64
CA GLN A 249 14.32 32.81 4.55
C GLN A 249 13.45 33.68 3.66
N GLY A 250 13.01 34.82 4.19
CA GLY A 250 12.44 35.90 3.40
C GLY A 250 13.49 36.62 2.60
N TYR A 251 13.17 37.07 1.41
CA TYR A 251 14.04 37.87 0.57
C TYR A 251 13.30 39.03 -0.09
N LYS A 252 14.06 40.11 -0.33
CA LYS A 252 13.62 41.23 -1.15
C LYS A 252 14.83 41.72 -1.96
N ILE A 253 14.80 41.43 -3.25
CA ILE A 253 15.86 41.75 -4.20
C ILE A 253 15.25 42.55 -5.35
N GLY A 254 15.41 43.86 -5.32
CA GLY A 254 14.72 44.73 -6.27
C GLY A 254 13.21 44.61 -6.20
N ASN A 255 12.60 44.22 -7.32
CA ASN A 255 11.14 43.99 -7.42
C ASN A 255 10.68 42.60 -7.02
N PHE A 256 11.61 41.66 -6.75
CA PHE A 256 11.32 40.34 -6.22
C PHE A 256 11.20 40.39 -4.70
N GLN A 257 10.12 39.82 -4.17
CA GLN A 257 9.99 39.57 -2.74
C GLN A 257 9.28 38.24 -2.50
N GLY A 258 9.71 37.51 -1.49
CA GLY A 258 9.14 36.21 -1.21
C GLY A 258 9.91 35.44 -0.15
N PHE A 259 9.75 34.14 -0.16
CA PHE A 259 10.44 33.21 0.72
C PHE A 259 11.09 32.10 -0.07
N VAL A 260 12.27 31.69 0.35
CA VAL A 260 12.87 30.40 0.02
C VAL A 260 12.75 29.51 1.24
N ASP A 261 12.38 28.27 1.03
CA ASP A 261 12.25 27.25 2.06
C ASP A 261 13.03 26.01 1.62
N VAL A 262 13.93 25.51 2.47
CA VAL A 262 14.71 24.30 2.25
C VAL A 262 14.52 23.39 3.43
N ALA A 263 14.15 22.13 3.18
CA ALA A 263 14.00 21.13 4.22
C ALA A 263 14.63 19.81 3.83
N GLY A 264 15.25 19.14 4.78
CA GLY A 264 15.65 17.75 4.69
C GLY A 264 14.70 16.89 5.52
N PHE A 265 14.33 15.74 5.01
CA PHE A 265 13.42 14.82 5.71
C PHE A 265 13.95 13.38 5.70
N TYR A 266 13.56 12.64 6.71
CA TYR A 266 13.79 11.21 6.85
C TYR A 266 12.53 10.54 7.38
N THR A 267 12.05 9.54 6.65
CA THR A 267 10.89 8.74 7.03
C THR A 267 11.29 7.26 7.03
N GLN A 268 10.93 6.55 8.08
CA GLN A 268 11.11 5.10 8.16
C GLN A 268 9.76 4.43 8.40
N TYR A 269 9.46 3.40 7.60
CA TYR A 269 8.33 2.51 7.79
C TYR A 269 8.81 1.11 8.15
N LYS A 270 8.02 0.43 8.97
CA LYS A 270 8.13 -1.02 9.27
C LYS A 270 6.77 -1.64 8.98
N ASP A 271 6.81 -2.89 8.56
CA ASP A 271 5.60 -3.65 8.23
C ASP A 271 4.73 -2.93 7.18
N MET A 272 5.35 -2.24 6.20
CA MET A 272 4.65 -1.54 5.12
C MET A 272 3.78 -2.53 4.35
N VAL A 273 2.54 -2.16 4.05
CA VAL A 273 1.61 -3.02 3.32
C VAL A 273 1.75 -2.79 1.82
N GLU A 274 2.00 -3.87 1.10
CA GLU A 274 2.06 -3.88 -0.36
C GLU A 274 1.23 -5.01 -0.94
N PHE A 275 0.88 -4.87 -2.22
CA PHE A 275 0.12 -5.85 -2.97
C PHE A 275 1.09 -6.79 -3.68
N GLN A 276 1.05 -8.08 -3.34
CA GLN A 276 1.92 -9.10 -3.89
C GLN A 276 1.14 -10.07 -4.76
N PHE A 277 1.68 -10.36 -5.95
CA PHE A 277 1.16 -11.40 -6.84
C PHE A 277 1.84 -12.72 -6.53
N GLY A 278 1.09 -13.82 -6.62
CA GLY A 278 1.60 -15.15 -6.36
C GLY A 278 0.58 -16.26 -6.57
N LEU A 279 0.95 -17.45 -6.11
CA LEU A 279 0.09 -18.60 -6.01
C LEU A 279 -0.42 -18.73 -4.58
N PHE A 280 -1.70 -19.00 -4.41
CA PHE A 280 -2.34 -19.04 -3.11
C PHE A 280 -3.14 -20.35 -2.93
N ASN A 281 -3.09 -20.89 -1.74
CA ASN A 281 -3.94 -22.01 -1.35
C ASN A 281 -5.41 -21.55 -1.28
N ASN A 282 -6.31 -22.28 -1.95
CA ASN A 282 -7.73 -21.94 -1.95
C ASN A 282 -8.44 -22.22 -0.62
N ALA A 283 -7.84 -23.03 0.26
CA ALA A 283 -8.46 -23.41 1.53
C ALA A 283 -8.22 -22.38 2.65
N ASP A 284 -7.00 -21.87 2.75
CA ASP A 284 -6.57 -20.95 3.83
C ASP A 284 -5.96 -19.65 3.35
N TYR A 285 -5.88 -19.44 2.02
CA TYR A 285 -5.33 -18.28 1.35
C TYR A 285 -3.85 -18.00 1.64
N THR A 286 -3.13 -18.99 2.15
CA THR A 286 -1.68 -18.86 2.35
C THR A 286 -0.96 -18.79 1.01
N MET A 287 0.04 -17.91 0.92
CA MET A 287 0.90 -17.84 -0.26
C MET A 287 1.76 -19.08 -0.36
N ILE A 288 1.82 -19.67 -1.54
CA ILE A 288 2.67 -20.82 -1.83
C ILE A 288 4.06 -20.31 -2.14
N ASN A 289 4.99 -20.54 -1.22
CA ASN A 289 6.34 -19.95 -1.27
C ASN A 289 7.40 -20.94 -1.77
N SER A 290 7.03 -22.19 -2.02
CA SER A 290 7.98 -23.20 -2.51
C SER A 290 7.34 -24.18 -3.48
N ILE A 291 8.17 -24.75 -4.37
CA ILE A 291 7.73 -25.83 -5.27
C ILE A 291 7.26 -27.06 -4.48
N SER A 292 7.92 -27.36 -3.38
CA SER A 292 7.55 -28.48 -2.50
C SER A 292 6.16 -28.28 -1.91
N ASP A 293 5.79 -27.06 -1.54
CA ASP A 293 4.45 -26.77 -1.03
C ASP A 293 3.41 -26.88 -2.16
N ALA A 294 3.70 -26.36 -3.35
CA ALA A 294 2.84 -26.50 -4.51
C ALA A 294 2.58 -27.98 -4.86
N ILE A 295 3.64 -28.80 -4.89
CA ILE A 295 3.52 -30.24 -5.15
C ILE A 295 2.69 -30.92 -4.05
N ARG A 296 2.96 -30.63 -2.79
CA ARG A 296 2.21 -31.20 -1.66
C ARG A 296 0.72 -30.88 -1.74
N MET A 297 0.37 -29.69 -2.15
CA MET A 297 -1.02 -29.28 -2.32
C MET A 297 -1.69 -30.00 -3.49
N ILE A 298 -1.05 -30.08 -4.63
CA ILE A 298 -1.55 -30.80 -5.80
C ILE A 298 -1.75 -32.27 -5.47
N THR A 299 -0.79 -32.90 -4.80
CA THR A 299 -0.88 -34.33 -4.41
C THR A 299 -1.88 -34.55 -3.27
N GLY A 300 -2.11 -33.56 -2.42
CA GLY A 300 -3.13 -33.60 -1.37
C GLY A 300 -4.54 -33.28 -1.84
N GLY A 301 -4.75 -33.06 -3.17
CA GLY A 301 -6.05 -32.71 -3.73
C GLY A 301 -6.54 -31.31 -3.35
N GLN A 302 -5.64 -30.44 -2.88
CA GLN A 302 -5.95 -29.06 -2.55
C GLN A 302 -5.77 -28.18 -3.80
N GLY A 303 -6.76 -27.34 -4.06
CA GLY A 303 -6.69 -26.37 -5.16
C GLY A 303 -5.83 -25.16 -4.80
N PHE A 304 -5.20 -24.57 -5.81
CA PHE A 304 -4.54 -23.28 -5.70
C PHE A 304 -5.09 -22.29 -6.73
N GLY A 305 -4.89 -21.00 -6.48
CA GLY A 305 -5.28 -19.96 -7.42
C GLY A 305 -4.13 -18.98 -7.66
N ILE A 306 -4.13 -18.37 -8.84
CA ILE A 306 -3.24 -17.27 -9.18
C ILE A 306 -3.92 -15.97 -8.74
N GLY A 307 -3.19 -15.09 -8.12
CA GLY A 307 -3.79 -13.83 -7.73
C GLY A 307 -2.85 -12.92 -6.96
N ALA A 308 -3.45 -12.06 -6.18
CA ALA A 308 -2.74 -11.10 -5.37
C ALA A 308 -3.30 -11.03 -3.96
N GLN A 309 -2.47 -10.63 -3.03
CA GLN A 309 -2.79 -10.48 -1.61
C GLN A 309 -2.02 -9.30 -1.02
N PHE A 310 -2.59 -8.64 -0.03
CA PHE A 310 -1.87 -7.64 0.73
C PHE A 310 -0.94 -8.29 1.75
N HIS A 311 0.33 -7.93 1.73
CA HIS A 311 1.35 -8.44 2.64
C HIS A 311 2.13 -7.29 3.30
N ASN A 312 2.60 -7.54 4.51
CA ASN A 312 3.60 -6.65 5.10
C ASN A 312 4.95 -6.95 4.46
N VAL A 313 5.51 -5.96 3.80
CA VAL A 313 6.88 -5.97 3.35
C VAL A 313 7.80 -5.45 4.45
N SER A 314 9.08 -5.67 4.29
CA SER A 314 10.08 -5.30 5.26
C SER A 314 10.14 -3.78 5.53
N LYS A 315 11.27 -3.27 5.94
CA LYS A 315 11.44 -1.84 6.29
C LYS A 315 11.62 -1.00 5.04
N ALA A 316 10.90 0.12 4.96
CA ALA A 316 11.10 1.13 3.96
C ALA A 316 11.74 2.39 4.58
N GLN A 317 12.73 2.95 3.88
CA GLN A 317 13.39 4.20 4.24
C GLN A 317 13.23 5.20 3.11
N ILE A 318 12.74 6.37 3.42
CA ILE A 318 12.54 7.44 2.45
C ILE A 318 13.20 8.68 3.02
N TYR A 319 14.22 9.18 2.35
CA TYR A 319 14.87 10.43 2.74
C TYR A 319 15.07 11.32 1.53
N GLY A 320 15.19 12.59 1.77
CA GLY A 320 15.30 13.54 0.70
C GLY A 320 15.37 14.98 1.16
N MET A 321 15.19 15.86 0.20
CA MET A 321 15.14 17.29 0.43
C MET A 321 14.06 17.94 -0.41
N GLU A 322 13.49 18.99 0.15
CA GLU A 322 12.57 19.88 -0.53
C GLU A 322 13.16 21.27 -0.62
N ILE A 323 13.04 21.89 -1.78
CA ILE A 323 13.39 23.30 -1.99
C ILE A 323 12.17 23.95 -2.63
N SER A 324 11.67 25.00 -2.03
CA SER A 324 10.57 25.76 -2.60
C SER A 324 10.82 27.26 -2.49
N THR A 325 10.27 28.00 -3.42
CA THR A 325 10.20 29.44 -3.36
C THR A 325 8.84 29.93 -3.78
N ASN A 326 8.30 30.86 -3.02
CA ASN A 326 7.06 31.55 -3.37
C ASN A 326 7.26 33.05 -3.19
N GLY A 327 6.62 33.81 -4.04
CA GLY A 327 6.76 35.24 -3.95
C GLY A 327 6.01 35.99 -5.05
N VAL A 328 6.35 37.26 -5.14
CA VAL A 328 5.79 38.17 -6.12
C VAL A 328 6.91 39.01 -6.75
N TYR A 329 6.82 39.18 -8.07
CA TYR A 329 7.57 40.17 -8.83
C TYR A 329 6.64 41.32 -9.20
N ASN A 330 7.00 42.53 -8.76
CA ASN A 330 6.22 43.72 -9.00
C ASN A 330 6.78 44.46 -10.24
N PHE A 331 6.17 44.37 -11.39
CA PHE A 331 6.53 45.15 -12.57
C PHE A 331 6.22 46.63 -12.38
N ASN A 332 5.01 46.89 -11.87
CA ASN A 332 4.51 48.22 -11.51
C ASN A 332 3.30 48.08 -10.55
N LYS A 333 2.66 49.23 -10.20
CA LYS A 333 1.51 49.25 -9.28
C LYS A 333 0.32 48.38 -9.73
N ASN A 334 0.17 48.16 -11.03
CA ASN A 334 -0.98 47.48 -11.64
C ASN A 334 -0.63 46.12 -12.24
N THR A 335 0.66 45.73 -12.23
CA THR A 335 1.11 44.50 -12.87
C THR A 335 2.03 43.73 -11.93
N LYS A 336 1.65 42.50 -11.62
CA LYS A 336 2.37 41.61 -10.70
C LYS A 336 2.42 40.20 -11.27
N LEU A 337 3.48 39.51 -10.95
CA LEU A 337 3.64 38.08 -11.20
C LEU A 337 3.82 37.37 -9.86
N PHE A 338 2.89 36.51 -9.49
CA PHE A 338 3.03 35.61 -8.35
C PHE A 338 3.63 34.29 -8.86
N TYR A 339 4.51 33.71 -8.08
CA TYR A 339 5.11 32.43 -8.43
C TYR A 339 5.23 31.54 -7.19
N ASN A 340 5.08 30.26 -7.42
CA ASN A 340 5.32 29.20 -6.43
C ASN A 340 6.00 28.06 -7.18
N LEU A 341 7.28 27.85 -6.87
CA LEU A 341 8.12 26.82 -7.47
C LEU A 341 8.57 25.86 -6.39
N GLY A 342 8.47 24.59 -6.64
CA GLY A 342 8.88 23.55 -5.71
C GLY A 342 9.62 22.42 -6.42
N TYR A 343 10.65 21.93 -5.77
CA TYR A 343 11.39 20.75 -6.18
C TYR A 343 11.58 19.84 -4.99
N VAL A 344 11.32 18.55 -5.19
CA VAL A 344 11.52 17.50 -4.19
C VAL A 344 12.43 16.43 -4.77
N TYR A 345 13.50 16.15 -4.06
CA TYR A 345 14.30 14.96 -4.26
C TYR A 345 13.97 13.92 -3.19
N THR A 346 13.72 12.70 -3.62
CA THR A 346 13.36 11.59 -2.75
C THR A 346 14.21 10.37 -3.08
N GLU A 347 14.80 9.74 -2.08
CA GLU A 347 15.48 8.46 -2.18
C GLU A 347 14.68 7.39 -1.45
N PRO A 348 13.77 6.68 -2.16
CA PRO A 348 12.90 5.67 -1.56
C PRO A 348 13.59 4.29 -1.60
N ARG A 349 14.08 3.82 -0.47
CA ARG A 349 14.82 2.54 -0.37
C ARG A 349 14.04 1.48 0.38
N ASP A 350 14.18 0.24 -0.09
CA ASP A 350 13.94 -0.95 0.72
C ASP A 350 15.14 -1.12 1.66
N ALA A 351 14.92 -0.98 2.97
CA ALA A 351 15.99 -1.05 3.96
C ALA A 351 16.51 -2.47 4.22
N ASP A 352 15.74 -3.48 3.83
CA ASP A 352 16.12 -4.89 3.96
C ASP A 352 16.61 -5.48 2.63
N TYR A 353 16.73 -4.65 1.59
CA TYR A 353 17.32 -5.06 0.32
C TYR A 353 18.77 -5.47 0.56
N LYS A 354 19.08 -6.72 0.25
CA LYS A 354 20.44 -7.22 0.15
C LYS A 354 20.75 -7.42 -1.33
N GLU A 355 21.87 -6.90 -1.79
CA GLU A 355 22.38 -7.26 -3.10
C GLU A 355 22.49 -8.79 -3.16
N ARG A 356 21.71 -9.39 -4.05
CA ARG A 356 21.75 -10.84 -4.28
C ARG A 356 22.94 -11.13 -5.17
N ASN A 357 23.72 -12.13 -4.82
CA ASN A 357 24.62 -12.75 -5.77
C ASN A 357 23.75 -13.55 -6.76
N GLU A 358 23.62 -13.07 -7.98
CA GLU A 358 22.83 -13.72 -9.05
C GLU A 358 23.14 -15.21 -9.23
N ALA A 359 24.35 -15.65 -8.85
CA ALA A 359 24.76 -17.05 -8.89
C ALA A 359 24.13 -17.92 -7.77
N GLU A 360 23.75 -17.37 -6.62
CA GLU A 360 23.10 -18.13 -5.54
C GLU A 360 21.58 -18.28 -5.78
N ASP A 361 20.96 -17.35 -6.50
CA ASP A 361 19.52 -17.35 -6.75
C ASP A 361 19.09 -18.36 -7.83
N LEU A 362 20.01 -18.84 -8.69
CA LEU A 362 19.71 -19.86 -9.70
C LEU A 362 19.51 -21.28 -9.11
N TYR A 363 19.99 -21.53 -7.90
CA TYR A 363 19.87 -22.81 -7.21
C TYR A 363 18.87 -22.79 -6.02
N THR A 364 18.41 -21.63 -5.60
CA THR A 364 17.32 -21.49 -4.62
C THR A 364 16.00 -21.61 -5.34
N ASP A 365 15.09 -22.37 -4.79
CA ASP A 365 13.73 -22.63 -5.23
C ASP A 365 13.08 -21.37 -5.86
N PRO A 366 12.84 -21.35 -7.19
CA PRO A 366 12.31 -20.18 -7.88
C PRO A 366 10.90 -19.78 -7.41
N LEU A 367 10.18 -20.66 -6.70
CA LEU A 367 8.93 -20.35 -6.03
C LEU A 367 9.14 -19.82 -4.60
N GLN A 368 10.36 -19.74 -4.08
CA GLN A 368 10.64 -18.92 -2.93
C GLN A 368 10.46 -17.43 -3.31
N MET A 369 9.24 -17.08 -3.60
CA MET A 369 8.78 -15.71 -3.49
C MET A 369 8.91 -15.35 -2.02
N LYS A 370 10.17 -15.07 -1.61
CA LYS A 370 10.40 -14.46 -0.31
C LYS A 370 9.42 -13.32 -0.21
N GLU A 371 8.88 -13.08 0.98
CA GLU A 371 8.00 -11.99 1.43
C GLU A 371 8.39 -10.57 0.95
N LYS A 372 9.05 -10.44 -0.19
CA LYS A 372 9.62 -9.21 -0.73
C LYS A 372 9.05 -8.95 -2.11
N SER A 373 8.03 -8.10 -2.15
CA SER A 373 7.50 -7.56 -3.41
C SER A 373 8.54 -6.77 -4.20
N ASN A 374 9.64 -6.34 -3.56
CA ASN A 374 10.70 -5.56 -4.17
C ASN A 374 11.88 -6.43 -4.56
N THR A 375 12.01 -6.67 -5.86
CA THR A 375 13.21 -7.26 -6.47
C THR A 375 14.35 -6.26 -6.61
N GLY A 376 14.17 -5.01 -6.19
CA GLY A 376 15.11 -3.92 -6.36
C GLY A 376 15.36 -3.09 -5.10
N LYS A 377 16.48 -2.38 -5.10
CA LYS A 377 16.92 -1.46 -4.03
C LYS A 377 15.92 -0.34 -3.74
N TYR A 378 15.04 -0.01 -4.68
CA TYR A 378 14.12 1.11 -4.60
C TYR A 378 12.67 0.65 -4.51
N LEU A 379 11.89 1.36 -3.71
CA LEU A 379 10.44 1.16 -3.62
C LEU A 379 9.78 1.51 -4.96
N LYS A 380 8.85 0.65 -5.40
CA LYS A 380 8.09 0.86 -6.63
C LYS A 380 7.17 2.08 -6.54
N TYR A 381 6.84 2.64 -7.69
CA TYR A 381 5.86 3.73 -7.85
C TYR A 381 6.18 5.01 -7.05
N ARG A 382 7.45 5.26 -6.72
CA ARG A 382 7.88 6.47 -6.02
C ARG A 382 8.88 7.24 -6.87
N PRO A 383 8.50 8.41 -7.42
CA PRO A 383 9.40 9.22 -8.23
C PRO A 383 10.53 9.77 -7.35
N LYS A 384 11.77 9.77 -7.88
CA LYS A 384 12.92 10.37 -7.21
C LYS A 384 12.93 11.88 -7.30
N HIS A 385 12.39 12.41 -8.38
CA HIS A 385 12.37 13.85 -8.67
C HIS A 385 10.93 14.29 -8.94
N SER A 386 10.50 15.34 -8.27
CA SER A 386 9.22 15.98 -8.50
C SER A 386 9.40 17.49 -8.58
N PHE A 387 8.81 18.09 -9.60
CA PHE A 387 8.82 19.52 -9.78
C PHE A 387 7.38 20.03 -9.90
N LYS A 388 7.10 21.13 -9.22
CA LYS A 388 5.82 21.86 -9.31
C LYS A 388 6.08 23.32 -9.57
N ALA A 389 5.32 23.90 -10.47
CA ALA A 389 5.38 25.32 -10.76
C ALA A 389 3.96 25.86 -10.89
N THR A 390 3.66 26.93 -10.18
CA THR A 390 2.43 27.70 -10.32
C THR A 390 2.83 29.15 -10.58
N VAL A 391 2.24 29.75 -11.59
CA VAL A 391 2.51 31.14 -11.97
C VAL A 391 1.18 31.83 -12.22
N ASP A 392 0.95 32.98 -11.55
CA ASP A 392 -0.22 33.82 -11.70
C ASP A 392 0.20 35.23 -12.10
N PHE A 393 -0.19 35.62 -13.30
CA PHE A 393 0.04 36.96 -13.81
C PHE A 393 -1.19 37.84 -13.60
N GLN A 394 -1.02 38.90 -12.85
CA GLN A 394 -2.07 39.91 -12.59
C GLN A 394 -1.77 41.19 -13.36
N TRP A 395 -2.70 41.61 -14.18
CA TRP A 395 -2.69 42.90 -14.85
C TRP A 395 -4.01 43.62 -14.64
N LYS A 396 -3.99 44.68 -13.83
CA LYS A 396 -5.20 45.43 -13.42
C LYS A 396 -6.27 44.49 -12.83
N ARG A 397 -7.36 44.18 -13.59
CA ARG A 397 -8.47 43.32 -13.19
C ARG A 397 -8.41 41.94 -13.85
N ILE A 398 -7.37 41.65 -14.62
CA ILE A 398 -7.22 40.38 -15.35
C ILE A 398 -6.16 39.54 -14.57
N ASN A 399 -6.51 38.29 -14.32
CA ASN A 399 -5.61 37.30 -13.76
C ASN A 399 -5.52 36.12 -14.72
N LEU A 400 -4.30 35.69 -15.02
CA LEU A 400 -3.98 34.52 -15.84
C LEU A 400 -3.06 33.60 -15.04
N GLY A 401 -3.50 32.38 -14.76
CA GLY A 401 -2.77 31.38 -14.00
C GLY A 401 -2.43 30.14 -14.83
N ALA A 402 -1.28 29.53 -14.52
CA ALA A 402 -0.86 28.23 -15.05
C ALA A 402 -0.21 27.40 -13.96
N ASN A 403 -0.44 26.09 -14.00
CA ASN A 403 0.18 25.07 -13.15
C ASN A 403 0.95 24.08 -14.01
#